data_fc973150d820d5216aeb9e75433fe6bd
#
_entry.id   fc973150d820d5216aeb9e75433fe6bd
#
_cell.length_a   1.000
_cell.length_b   1.000
_cell.length_c   1.000
_cell.angle_alpha   90.00
_cell.angle_beta   90.00
_cell.angle_gamma   90.00
#
_symmetry.space_group_name_H-M   'P 1'
#
loop_
_entity.id
_entity.type
_entity.pdbx_description
1 polymer ?
#
loop_
_entity_poly.entity_id
_entity_poly.type
_entity_poly.pdbx_seq_one_letter_code
_entity_poly.pdbx_strand_id
1 'polypeptide(L)'
;FTVEEALKAANELGYPVLVRPSYVLGGQGMQIAINDDDIREFMTIINRHVQEHPILVDKYLMGKEVEVDAVCDGEDILIPGIMEHIERAGIHSGDSISVYPAQSIKPEVIDTLVDYTRKLARSLHVIGLINIQFIVMNDEVYVIEVNPRSSRTVPYISKVTGIPIVKLASRVILGEKITDLGYETGLAK
;
A
#
# COMPACT_ATOMS: atom_id res chain seq x y z
N PHE A 1 -8.13 8.31 -21.43
CA PHE A 1 -9.59 8.57 -21.39
C PHE A 1 -9.89 9.96 -21.98
N THR A 2 -11.06 10.10 -22.64
CA THR A 2 -11.65 11.41 -22.95
C THR A 2 -12.27 12.01 -21.69
N VAL A 3 -12.65 13.29 -21.74
CA VAL A 3 -13.36 13.94 -20.62
C VAL A 3 -14.69 13.21 -20.32
N GLU A 4 -15.40 12.80 -21.38
CA GLU A 4 -16.68 12.08 -21.26
C GLU A 4 -16.51 10.71 -20.61
N GLU A 5 -15.46 9.97 -20.98
CA GLU A 5 -15.14 8.67 -20.36
C GLU A 5 -14.75 8.83 -18.88
N ALA A 6 -13.97 9.86 -18.54
CA ALA A 6 -13.60 10.15 -17.16
C ALA A 6 -14.83 10.53 -16.30
N LEU A 7 -15.73 11.37 -16.83
CA LEU A 7 -17.00 11.73 -16.18
C LEU A 7 -17.88 10.50 -15.95
N LYS A 8 -18.02 9.64 -16.96
CA LYS A 8 -18.79 8.40 -16.85
C LYS A 8 -18.21 7.50 -15.74
N ALA A 9 -16.89 7.27 -15.75
CA ALA A 9 -16.23 6.46 -14.73
C ALA A 9 -16.40 7.06 -13.32
N ALA A 10 -16.24 8.38 -13.18
CA ALA A 10 -16.42 9.06 -11.90
C ALA A 10 -17.85 8.93 -11.36
N ASN A 11 -18.86 9.07 -12.23
CA ASN A 11 -20.25 8.91 -11.84
C ASN A 11 -20.62 7.45 -11.49
N GLU A 12 -20.04 6.46 -12.17
CA GLU A 12 -20.22 5.04 -11.85
C GLU A 12 -19.58 4.68 -10.49
N LEU A 13 -18.38 5.21 -10.19
CA LEU A 13 -17.67 5.01 -8.92
C LEU A 13 -18.32 5.79 -7.76
N GLY A 14 -18.99 6.89 -8.08
CA GLY A 14 -19.49 7.86 -7.10
C GLY A 14 -18.36 8.72 -6.50
N TYR A 15 -18.62 10.01 -6.30
CA TYR A 15 -17.64 10.93 -5.72
C TYR A 15 -17.42 10.69 -4.22
N PRO A 16 -16.24 11.06 -3.66
CA PRO A 16 -15.08 11.58 -4.36
C PRO A 16 -14.29 10.50 -5.11
N VAL A 17 -13.62 10.91 -6.19
CA VAL A 17 -12.71 10.06 -6.97
C VAL A 17 -11.32 10.66 -7.07
N LEU A 18 -10.33 9.81 -7.30
CA LEU A 18 -8.94 10.19 -7.54
C LEU A 18 -8.66 10.10 -9.04
N VAL A 19 -8.20 11.19 -9.62
CA VAL A 19 -7.79 11.26 -11.03
C VAL A 19 -6.28 11.33 -11.09
N ARG A 20 -5.65 10.45 -11.85
CA ARG A 20 -4.19 10.41 -11.98
C ARG A 20 -3.73 9.92 -13.34
N PRO A 21 -2.58 10.40 -13.85
CA PRO A 21 -1.91 9.77 -14.98
C PRO A 21 -1.43 8.35 -14.62
N SER A 22 -1.52 7.41 -15.55
CA SER A 22 -1.21 5.99 -15.28
C SER A 22 0.27 5.69 -15.01
N TYR A 23 1.17 6.56 -15.43
CA TYR A 23 2.63 6.34 -15.39
C TYR A 23 3.36 7.17 -14.32
N VAL A 24 2.64 7.93 -13.51
CA VAL A 24 3.26 8.82 -12.51
C VAL A 24 3.58 8.02 -11.24
N LEU A 25 4.84 8.17 -10.79
CA LEU A 25 5.32 7.60 -9.54
C LEU A 25 5.20 8.64 -8.40
N GLY A 26 4.91 8.18 -7.19
CA GLY A 26 4.93 9.01 -5.98
C GLY A 26 3.84 10.07 -5.90
N GLY A 27 2.69 9.85 -6.55
CA GLY A 27 1.51 10.70 -6.39
C GLY A 27 1.55 12.04 -7.14
N GLN A 28 2.55 12.30 -7.98
CA GLN A 28 2.60 13.52 -8.75
C GLN A 28 1.43 13.61 -9.76
N GLY A 29 0.78 14.77 -9.82
CA GLY A 29 -0.34 15.01 -10.75
C GLY A 29 -1.64 14.28 -10.37
N MET A 30 -1.73 13.70 -9.16
CA MET A 30 -2.98 13.17 -8.63
C MET A 30 -3.85 14.30 -8.10
N GLN A 31 -5.14 14.23 -8.40
CA GLN A 31 -6.14 15.20 -7.96
C GLN A 31 -7.39 14.49 -7.45
N ILE A 32 -7.96 15.01 -6.37
CA ILE A 32 -9.23 14.51 -5.83
C ILE A 32 -10.35 15.36 -6.43
N ALA A 33 -11.28 14.72 -7.14
CA ALA A 33 -12.47 15.35 -7.69
C ALA A 33 -13.67 15.02 -6.81
N ILE A 34 -14.47 16.02 -6.47
CA ILE A 34 -15.68 15.87 -5.67
C ILE A 34 -16.96 16.10 -6.47
N ASN A 35 -16.81 16.51 -7.73
CA ASN A 35 -17.91 16.75 -8.67
C ASN A 35 -17.42 16.72 -10.12
N ASP A 36 -18.36 16.83 -11.07
CA ASP A 36 -18.08 16.80 -12.50
C ASP A 36 -17.21 17.98 -12.98
N ASP A 37 -17.34 19.14 -12.37
CA ASP A 37 -16.58 20.33 -12.77
C ASP A 37 -15.09 20.18 -12.45
N ASP A 38 -14.76 19.57 -11.31
CA ASP A 38 -13.37 19.23 -10.96
C ASP A 38 -12.76 18.28 -12.01
N ILE A 39 -13.52 17.27 -12.47
CA ILE A 39 -13.07 16.36 -13.53
C ILE A 39 -12.74 17.14 -14.80
N ARG A 40 -13.62 18.06 -15.23
CA ARG A 40 -13.41 18.88 -16.44
C ARG A 40 -12.16 19.76 -16.33
N GLU A 41 -11.97 20.38 -15.16
CA GLU A 41 -10.81 21.21 -14.88
C GLU A 41 -9.52 20.38 -14.91
N PHE A 42 -9.47 19.27 -14.20
CA PHE A 42 -8.29 18.41 -14.13
C PHE A 42 -7.94 17.81 -15.49
N MET A 43 -8.93 17.35 -16.24
CA MET A 43 -8.72 16.84 -17.59
C MET A 43 -8.18 17.93 -18.54
N THR A 44 -8.59 19.18 -18.37
CA THR A 44 -8.06 20.32 -19.13
C THR A 44 -6.60 20.58 -18.79
N ILE A 45 -6.22 20.50 -17.50
CA ILE A 45 -4.83 20.69 -17.04
C ILE A 45 -3.95 19.55 -17.57
N ILE A 46 -4.40 18.32 -17.43
CA ILE A 46 -3.68 17.12 -17.82
C ILE A 46 -3.49 17.10 -19.36
N ASN A 47 -4.50 17.44 -20.15
CA ASN A 47 -4.44 17.46 -21.61
C ASN A 47 -3.58 18.58 -22.21
N ARG A 48 -3.20 19.59 -21.42
CA ARG A 48 -2.23 20.62 -21.88
C ARG A 48 -0.82 20.08 -22.07
N HIS A 49 -0.50 19.00 -21.39
CA HIS A 49 0.74 18.26 -21.59
C HIS A 49 0.39 17.05 -22.45
N VAL A 50 0.94 16.97 -23.67
CA VAL A 50 0.73 15.84 -24.61
C VAL A 50 0.88 14.53 -23.86
N GLN A 51 -0.24 13.82 -23.67
CA GLN A 51 -0.27 12.58 -22.94
C GLN A 51 -0.34 11.39 -23.90
N GLU A 52 0.73 10.60 -23.91
CA GLU A 52 0.76 9.31 -24.59
C GLU A 52 0.14 8.18 -23.75
N HIS A 53 -0.23 8.47 -22.50
CA HIS A 53 -0.64 7.46 -21.54
C HIS A 53 -2.07 7.69 -21.01
N PRO A 54 -2.79 6.61 -20.68
CA PRO A 54 -4.15 6.72 -20.17
C PRO A 54 -4.19 7.40 -18.80
N ILE A 55 -5.32 8.06 -18.51
CA ILE A 55 -5.65 8.60 -17.20
C ILE A 55 -6.44 7.52 -16.45
N LEU A 56 -6.17 7.35 -15.17
CA LEU A 56 -6.91 6.49 -14.27
C LEU A 56 -7.89 7.33 -13.43
N VAL A 57 -9.06 6.78 -13.22
CA VAL A 57 -10.07 7.32 -12.29
C VAL A 57 -10.37 6.23 -11.28
N ASP A 58 -9.96 6.46 -10.04
CA ASP A 58 -10.08 5.50 -8.95
C ASP A 58 -11.06 6.04 -7.89
N LYS A 59 -11.76 5.16 -7.18
CA LYS A 59 -12.53 5.56 -5.99
C LYS A 59 -11.58 6.11 -4.92
N TYR A 60 -11.86 7.32 -4.42
CA TYR A 60 -11.11 7.86 -3.29
C TYR A 60 -11.65 7.27 -1.97
N LEU A 61 -10.81 6.55 -1.26
CA LEU A 61 -11.17 5.90 0.00
C LEU A 61 -10.64 6.72 1.18
N MET A 62 -11.56 7.24 2.00
CA MET A 62 -11.23 8.03 3.20
C MET A 62 -11.11 7.11 4.42
N GLY A 63 -10.16 6.20 4.38
CA GLY A 63 -9.89 5.24 5.46
C GLY A 63 -8.59 5.53 6.20
N LYS A 64 -8.24 4.62 7.11
CA LYS A 64 -6.94 4.55 7.77
C LYS A 64 -5.93 3.89 6.87
N GLU A 65 -4.79 4.52 6.68
CA GLU A 65 -3.67 3.90 5.96
C GLU A 65 -2.88 3.02 6.91
N VAL A 66 -2.57 1.81 6.45
CA VAL A 66 -1.84 0.80 7.20
C VAL A 66 -0.69 0.30 6.32
N GLU A 67 0.48 0.20 6.89
CA GLU A 67 1.68 -0.26 6.20
C GLU A 67 2.21 -1.55 6.82
N VAL A 68 2.53 -2.51 5.97
CA VAL A 68 3.05 -3.82 6.35
C VAL A 68 4.36 -4.07 5.60
N ASP A 69 5.43 -4.27 6.37
CA ASP A 69 6.68 -4.82 5.87
C ASP A 69 6.78 -6.29 6.24
N ALA A 70 7.17 -7.14 5.29
CA ALA A 70 7.36 -8.56 5.55
C ALA A 70 8.64 -9.11 4.91
N VAL A 71 9.20 -10.14 5.54
CA VAL A 71 10.21 -11.02 4.95
C VAL A 71 9.49 -12.23 4.36
N CYS A 72 9.84 -12.63 3.14
CA CYS A 72 9.22 -13.74 2.41
C CYS A 72 10.31 -14.72 1.99
N ASP A 73 10.11 -16.01 2.21
CA ASP A 73 11.05 -17.08 1.84
C ASP A 73 10.59 -17.91 0.62
N GLY A 74 9.59 -17.40 -0.09
CA GLY A 74 8.96 -18.04 -1.25
C GLY A 74 7.79 -18.97 -0.89
N GLU A 75 7.70 -19.42 0.35
CA GLU A 75 6.62 -20.28 0.86
C GLU A 75 5.76 -19.60 1.92
N ASP A 76 6.40 -18.85 2.81
CA ASP A 76 5.71 -18.16 3.89
C ASP A 76 6.30 -16.76 4.16
N ILE A 77 5.72 -16.06 5.11
CA ILE A 77 6.07 -14.69 5.47
C ILE A 77 6.32 -14.55 6.96
N LEU A 78 7.16 -13.58 7.32
CA LEU A 78 7.28 -13.03 8.66
C LEU A 78 6.95 -11.55 8.60
N ILE A 79 5.92 -11.13 9.32
CA ILE A 79 5.55 -9.73 9.52
C ILE A 79 6.03 -9.33 10.90
N PRO A 80 7.04 -8.46 11.03
CA PRO A 80 7.55 -8.03 12.34
C PRO A 80 6.54 -7.23 13.14
N GLY A 81 5.68 -6.48 12.45
CA GLY A 81 4.62 -5.68 13.03
C GLY A 81 3.86 -4.91 11.98
N ILE A 82 2.69 -4.42 12.35
CA ILE A 82 1.81 -3.64 11.49
C ILE A 82 1.79 -2.21 11.99
N MET A 83 2.03 -1.27 11.07
CA MET A 83 2.07 0.17 11.34
C MET A 83 0.80 0.84 10.85
N GLU A 84 0.32 1.81 11.61
CA GLU A 84 -0.82 2.65 11.24
C GLU A 84 -0.34 4.08 11.02
N HIS A 85 -0.82 4.75 9.98
CA HIS A 85 -0.56 6.17 9.75
C HIS A 85 -1.53 7.04 10.57
N ILE A 86 -1.01 8.12 11.15
CA ILE A 86 -1.83 9.08 11.90
C ILE A 86 -2.63 9.96 10.94
N GLU A 87 -2.02 10.34 9.82
CA GLU A 87 -2.65 11.17 8.80
C GLU A 87 -3.72 10.38 8.04
N ARG A 88 -4.57 11.12 7.34
CA ARG A 88 -5.57 10.53 6.45
C ARG A 88 -4.90 9.87 5.25
N ALA A 89 -5.54 8.86 4.69
CA ALA A 89 -5.10 8.22 3.46
C ALA A 89 -4.89 9.25 2.33
N GLY A 90 -3.81 9.04 1.56
CA GLY A 90 -3.42 9.90 0.46
C GLY A 90 -2.30 10.90 0.79
N ILE A 91 -1.84 10.95 2.04
CA ILE A 91 -0.59 11.66 2.38
C ILE A 91 0.58 10.73 2.05
N HIS A 92 1.58 11.25 1.34
CA HIS A 92 2.74 10.47 0.97
C HIS A 92 3.44 9.90 2.22
N SER A 93 3.78 8.61 2.20
CA SER A 93 4.35 7.90 3.37
C SER A 93 5.63 8.55 3.94
N GLY A 94 6.34 9.36 3.14
CA GLY A 94 7.50 10.16 3.60
C GLY A 94 7.15 11.35 4.46
N ASP A 95 5.90 11.80 4.41
CA ASP A 95 5.38 12.97 5.12
C ASP A 95 4.40 12.57 6.23
N SER A 96 4.17 11.26 6.40
CA SER A 96 3.25 10.69 7.39
C SER A 96 3.98 10.25 8.65
N ILE A 97 3.29 10.32 9.78
CA ILE A 97 3.70 9.74 11.05
C ILE A 97 3.13 8.33 11.14
N SER A 98 4.01 7.33 11.18
CA SER A 98 3.62 5.94 11.41
C SER A 98 3.77 5.57 12.88
N VAL A 99 2.78 4.92 13.45
CA VAL A 99 2.81 4.39 14.81
C VAL A 99 2.82 2.86 14.82
N TYR A 100 3.55 2.30 15.77
CA TYR A 100 3.62 0.87 16.04
C TYR A 100 3.40 0.60 17.53
N PRO A 101 2.63 -0.42 17.90
CA PRO A 101 1.72 -1.20 17.03
C PRO A 101 0.54 -0.36 16.54
N ALA A 102 -0.19 -0.86 15.53
CA ALA A 102 -1.42 -0.24 15.06
C ALA A 102 -2.41 -0.06 16.24
N GLN A 103 -2.99 1.13 16.39
CA GLN A 103 -3.74 1.54 17.58
C GLN A 103 -5.25 1.39 17.40
N SER A 104 -5.76 1.63 16.22
CA SER A 104 -7.19 1.70 15.94
C SER A 104 -7.72 0.55 15.07
N ILE A 105 -6.85 -0.39 14.70
CA ILE A 105 -7.19 -1.51 13.82
C ILE A 105 -7.65 -2.69 14.67
N LYS A 106 -8.82 -3.23 14.36
CA LYS A 106 -9.40 -4.38 15.07
C LYS A 106 -8.61 -5.68 14.81
N PRO A 107 -8.60 -6.63 15.76
CA PRO A 107 -7.89 -7.90 15.58
C PRO A 107 -8.29 -8.67 14.31
N GLU A 108 -9.58 -8.70 13.97
CA GLU A 108 -10.08 -9.41 12.78
C GLU A 108 -9.58 -8.76 11.48
N VAL A 109 -9.37 -7.46 11.50
CA VAL A 109 -8.78 -6.71 10.38
C VAL A 109 -7.27 -6.99 10.29
N ILE A 110 -6.59 -7.09 11.43
CA ILE A 110 -5.18 -7.51 11.49
C ILE A 110 -5.00 -8.89 10.84
N ASP A 111 -5.86 -9.86 11.16
CA ASP A 111 -5.83 -11.21 10.57
C ASP A 111 -6.01 -11.15 9.04
N THR A 112 -6.91 -10.26 8.57
CA THR A 112 -7.13 -10.03 7.13
C THR A 112 -5.89 -9.41 6.46
N LEU A 113 -5.24 -8.44 7.09
CA LEU A 113 -3.99 -7.85 6.60
C LEU A 113 -2.87 -8.89 6.46
N VAL A 114 -2.73 -9.77 7.46
CA VAL A 114 -1.76 -10.88 7.43
C VAL A 114 -2.06 -11.85 6.29
N ASP A 115 -3.33 -12.24 6.12
CA ASP A 115 -3.75 -13.15 5.05
C ASP A 115 -3.52 -12.54 3.66
N TYR A 116 -3.88 -11.28 3.46
CA TYR A 116 -3.66 -10.57 2.20
C TYR A 116 -2.17 -10.44 1.89
N THR A 117 -1.36 -10.09 2.88
CA THR A 117 0.11 -10.01 2.73
C THR A 117 0.68 -11.35 2.29
N ARG A 118 0.26 -12.46 2.92
CA ARG A 118 0.70 -13.82 2.54
C ARG A 118 0.29 -14.19 1.12
N LYS A 119 -0.96 -13.94 0.75
CA LYS A 119 -1.49 -14.23 -0.58
C LYS A 119 -0.75 -13.44 -1.66
N LEU A 120 -0.54 -12.15 -1.45
CA LEU A 120 0.17 -11.28 -2.40
C LEU A 120 1.64 -11.69 -2.54
N ALA A 121 2.34 -11.95 -1.43
CA ALA A 121 3.73 -12.38 -1.46
C ALA A 121 3.91 -13.68 -2.24
N ARG A 122 3.03 -14.67 -2.03
CA ARG A 122 3.05 -15.94 -2.76
C ARG A 122 2.71 -15.77 -4.25
N SER A 123 1.67 -15.02 -4.56
CA SER A 123 1.24 -14.80 -5.96
C SER A 123 2.29 -14.07 -6.78
N LEU A 124 3.07 -13.20 -6.16
CA LEU A 124 4.17 -12.48 -6.80
C LEU A 124 5.51 -13.20 -6.71
N HIS A 125 5.54 -14.41 -6.11
CA HIS A 125 6.76 -15.22 -5.92
C HIS A 125 7.90 -14.44 -5.24
N VAL A 126 7.57 -13.62 -4.24
CA VAL A 126 8.56 -12.76 -3.57
C VAL A 126 9.49 -13.60 -2.70
N ILE A 127 10.80 -13.39 -2.86
CA ILE A 127 11.84 -13.86 -1.96
C ILE A 127 12.64 -12.65 -1.48
N GLY A 128 12.66 -12.42 -0.16
CA GLY A 128 13.25 -11.23 0.44
C GLY A 128 12.20 -10.31 1.05
N LEU A 129 12.21 -9.04 0.71
CA LEU A 129 11.32 -8.03 1.30
C LEU A 129 10.13 -7.69 0.41
N ILE A 130 9.01 -7.48 1.05
CA ILE A 130 7.81 -6.89 0.46
C ILE A 130 7.25 -5.83 1.41
N ASN A 131 6.83 -4.71 0.83
CA ASN A 131 6.09 -3.66 1.51
C ASN A 131 4.72 -3.53 0.87
N ILE A 132 3.68 -3.48 1.66
CA ILE A 132 2.30 -3.34 1.18
C ILE A 132 1.65 -2.19 1.94
N GLN A 133 1.00 -1.30 1.19
CA GLN A 133 0.17 -0.25 1.72
C GLN A 133 -1.30 -0.61 1.53
N PHE A 134 -2.05 -0.48 2.61
CA PHE A 134 -3.47 -0.77 2.68
C PHE A 134 -4.25 0.45 3.15
N ILE A 135 -5.54 0.50 2.79
CA ILE A 135 -6.53 1.34 3.45
C ILE A 135 -7.53 0.44 4.18
N VAL A 136 -7.80 0.78 5.43
CA VAL A 136 -8.88 0.17 6.22
C VAL A 136 -10.02 1.17 6.32
N MET A 137 -11.18 0.82 5.80
CA MET A 137 -12.39 1.63 5.84
C MET A 137 -13.61 0.77 6.17
N ASN A 138 -14.33 1.09 7.23
CA ASN A 138 -15.48 0.32 7.70
C ASN A 138 -15.16 -1.16 7.97
N ASP A 139 -13.98 -1.43 8.51
CA ASP A 139 -13.41 -2.77 8.77
C ASP A 139 -13.08 -3.58 7.49
N GLU A 140 -13.23 -3.01 6.31
CA GLU A 140 -12.81 -3.61 5.05
C GLU A 140 -11.38 -3.18 4.68
N VAL A 141 -10.61 -4.10 4.11
CA VAL A 141 -9.21 -3.92 3.73
C VAL A 141 -9.09 -3.76 2.23
N TYR A 142 -8.48 -2.67 1.81
CA TYR A 142 -8.17 -2.35 0.42
C TYR A 142 -6.67 -2.25 0.21
N VAL A 143 -6.16 -2.81 -0.89
CA VAL A 143 -4.75 -2.71 -1.27
C VAL A 143 -4.54 -1.43 -2.09
N ILE A 144 -3.61 -0.57 -1.66
CA ILE A 144 -3.20 0.62 -2.42
C ILE A 144 -2.10 0.24 -3.39
N GLU A 145 -0.99 -0.29 -2.85
CA GLU A 145 0.15 -0.71 -3.66
C GLU A 145 0.95 -1.83 -2.99
N VAL A 146 1.64 -2.59 -3.82
CA VAL A 146 2.52 -3.67 -3.42
C VAL A 146 3.92 -3.39 -3.98
N ASN A 147 4.90 -3.32 -3.11
CA ASN A 147 6.29 -3.04 -3.44
C ASN A 147 7.18 -4.24 -3.07
N PRO A 148 7.58 -5.11 -4.00
CA PRO A 148 8.47 -6.24 -3.73
C PRO A 148 9.92 -5.76 -3.58
N ARG A 149 10.16 -4.95 -2.58
CA ARG A 149 11.44 -4.31 -2.23
C ARG A 149 11.42 -3.85 -0.78
N SER A 150 12.57 -3.41 -0.28
CA SER A 150 12.66 -2.70 1.01
C SER A 150 11.87 -1.38 0.98
N SER A 151 11.35 -0.99 2.13
CA SER A 151 10.69 0.28 2.38
C SER A 151 11.54 1.19 3.28
N ARG A 152 11.09 2.43 3.42
CA ARG A 152 11.70 3.40 4.37
C ARG A 152 11.39 3.08 5.82
N THR A 153 10.32 2.33 6.08
CA THR A 153 9.88 1.94 7.42
C THR A 153 10.64 0.73 7.97
N VAL A 154 11.35 -0.04 7.15
CA VAL A 154 12.14 -1.21 7.56
C VAL A 154 13.14 -0.91 8.70
N PRO A 155 13.94 0.17 8.68
CA PRO A 155 14.83 0.49 9.80
C PRO A 155 14.09 0.78 11.11
N TYR A 156 12.93 1.46 11.01
CA TYR A 156 12.09 1.78 12.16
C TYR A 156 11.48 0.51 12.77
N ILE A 157 10.78 -0.29 11.96
CA ILE A 157 10.10 -1.49 12.46
C ILE A 157 11.11 -2.53 12.97
N SER A 158 12.28 -2.67 12.34
CA SER A 158 13.36 -3.51 12.85
C SER A 158 13.82 -3.09 14.25
N LYS A 159 13.92 -1.78 14.48
CA LYS A 159 14.41 -1.25 15.76
C LYS A 159 13.38 -1.41 16.88
N VAL A 160 12.12 -1.11 16.61
CA VAL A 160 11.06 -1.16 17.65
C VAL A 160 10.64 -2.58 18.00
N THR A 161 10.74 -3.53 17.06
CA THR A 161 10.42 -4.95 17.29
C THR A 161 11.62 -5.78 17.73
N GLY A 162 12.83 -5.28 17.51
CA GLY A 162 14.08 -6.04 17.74
C GLY A 162 14.34 -7.12 16.68
N ILE A 163 13.51 -7.23 15.64
CA ILE A 163 13.66 -8.22 14.57
C ILE A 163 14.58 -7.66 13.47
N PRO A 164 15.72 -8.30 13.18
CA PRO A 164 16.70 -7.77 12.22
C PRO A 164 16.28 -8.07 10.77
N ILE A 165 15.25 -7.36 10.27
CA ILE A 165 14.54 -7.63 9.02
C ILE A 165 15.50 -7.73 7.82
N VAL A 166 16.43 -6.79 7.65
CA VAL A 166 17.37 -6.78 6.52
C VAL A 166 18.29 -8.01 6.56
N LYS A 167 18.77 -8.39 7.75
CA LYS A 167 19.59 -9.60 7.92
C LYS A 167 18.80 -10.85 7.54
N LEU A 168 17.54 -10.95 8.00
CA LEU A 168 16.67 -12.08 7.66
C LEU A 168 16.38 -12.13 6.17
N ALA A 169 16.02 -11.01 5.56
CA ALA A 169 15.79 -10.92 4.12
C ALA A 169 17.02 -11.37 3.31
N SER A 170 18.22 -10.96 3.71
CA SER A 170 19.46 -11.40 3.05
C SER A 170 19.64 -12.92 3.13
N ARG A 171 19.33 -13.52 4.29
CA ARG A 171 19.46 -14.97 4.49
C ARG A 171 18.43 -15.77 3.68
N VAL A 172 17.19 -15.30 3.62
CA VAL A 172 16.16 -15.98 2.81
C VAL A 172 16.44 -15.86 1.31
N ILE A 173 17.01 -14.74 0.85
CA ILE A 173 17.48 -14.60 -0.54
C ILE A 173 18.59 -15.62 -0.87
N LEU A 174 19.40 -16.00 0.12
CA LEU A 174 20.42 -17.04 -0.02
C LEU A 174 19.87 -18.47 0.14
N GLY A 175 18.55 -18.63 0.31
CA GLY A 175 17.86 -19.91 0.32
C GLY A 175 17.49 -20.47 1.68
N GLU A 176 17.72 -19.74 2.77
CA GLU A 176 17.30 -20.16 4.11
C GLU A 176 15.80 -19.93 4.33
N LYS A 177 15.16 -20.78 5.11
CA LYS A 177 13.74 -20.61 5.47
C LYS A 177 13.58 -19.81 6.75
N ILE A 178 12.47 -19.08 6.89
CA ILE A 178 12.13 -18.28 8.07
C ILE A 178 12.18 -19.14 9.34
N THR A 179 11.64 -20.35 9.27
CA THR A 179 11.64 -21.31 10.39
C THR A 179 13.04 -21.78 10.80
N ASP A 180 13.95 -21.98 9.83
CA ASP A 180 15.34 -22.36 10.09
C ASP A 180 16.13 -21.22 10.77
N LEU A 181 15.66 -19.98 10.61
CA LEU A 181 16.18 -18.80 11.24
C LEU A 181 15.67 -18.60 12.69
N GLY A 182 14.79 -19.49 13.16
CA GLY A 182 14.22 -19.48 14.51
C GLY A 182 13.03 -18.55 14.69
N TYR A 183 12.33 -18.20 13.60
CA TYR A 183 11.13 -17.38 13.64
C TYR A 183 9.88 -18.18 13.28
N GLU A 184 8.77 -17.88 13.94
CA GLU A 184 7.45 -18.34 13.52
C GLU A 184 7.00 -17.53 12.28
N THR A 185 6.19 -18.17 11.42
CA THR A 185 5.64 -17.49 10.23
C THR A 185 4.36 -16.73 10.59
N GLY A 186 4.04 -15.71 9.80
CA GLY A 186 2.91 -14.83 10.04
C GLY A 186 3.30 -13.56 10.79
N LEU A 187 2.39 -13.03 11.62
CA LEU A 187 2.67 -11.86 12.46
C LEU A 187 3.47 -12.29 13.69
N ALA A 188 4.60 -11.61 13.91
CA ALA A 188 5.42 -11.82 15.11
C ALA A 188 4.62 -11.47 16.38
N LYS A 189 4.87 -12.27 17.46
CA LYS A 189 4.24 -12.06 18.76
C LYS A 189 5.09 -11.17 19.65
#